data_e2f1950e26787ea4002d07d5d90c6ae7
#
_entry.id   e2f1950e26787ea4002d07d5d90c6ae7
#
_cell.length_a   1.000
_cell.length_b   1.000
_cell.length_c   1.000
_cell.angle_alpha   90.00
_cell.angle_beta   90.00
_cell.angle_gamma   90.00
#
_symmetry.space_group_name_H-M   'P 1'
#
loop_
_entity.id
_entity.type
_entity.pdbx_description
1 polymer ?
#
loop_
_entity_poly.entity_id
_entity_poly.type
_entity_poly.pdbx_seq_one_letter_code
_entity_poly.pdbx_strand_id
1 'polypeptide(L)'
;TAKMGFHGRTFGAMSATGQPGNGCQVGFGPMTYGFSYAPYNDLEAFKNACTENTIAIMVEPVQGEGGVHPATPEFLKGLREFCDEKGMLLLLDEVQTGWCRTGAVMSYMNYGVKPDIVSMAKGLGGGMPIGAICATEEVSKAFTPGSHGTTFGGHPISCAAALAEVEELLDKDLAGNAKKVGDYFAAKLEKLPHVKEVRHQGLLVGVEFDDEISGVEVKHGCLDRKLLITAIGAHVIRMIPPLIVTEEQCDEACAIIEEAVKALC
;
A
#
# COMPACT_ATOMS: atom_id res chain seq x y z
N THR A 1 -5.15 6.10 12.98
CA THR A 1 -4.93 5.54 11.63
C THR A 1 -5.79 6.26 10.60
N ALA A 2 -5.60 5.97 9.33
CA ALA A 2 -6.39 6.56 8.25
C ALA A 2 -7.69 5.81 7.98
N LYS A 3 -8.78 6.53 7.68
CA LYS A 3 -9.98 5.94 7.05
C LYS A 3 -9.58 5.32 5.70
N MET A 4 -10.23 4.23 5.33
CA MET A 4 -9.93 3.40 4.14
C MET A 4 -8.54 2.74 4.15
N GLY A 5 -7.74 2.91 5.21
CA GLY A 5 -6.48 2.17 5.40
C GLY A 5 -6.71 0.67 5.60
N PHE A 6 -5.69 -0.13 5.28
CA PHE A 6 -5.73 -1.57 5.50
C PHE A 6 -4.38 -2.06 6.07
N HIS A 7 -4.41 -2.59 7.30
CA HIS A 7 -3.19 -2.98 8.02
C HIS A 7 -3.08 -4.49 8.32
N GLY A 8 -4.05 -5.27 7.86
CA GLY A 8 -4.00 -6.72 7.97
C GLY A 8 -5.24 -7.35 8.61
N ARG A 9 -5.17 -8.67 8.79
CA ARG A 9 -6.28 -9.51 9.26
C ARG A 9 -6.04 -10.16 10.62
N THR A 10 -4.90 -9.93 11.26
CA THR A 10 -4.71 -10.27 12.68
C THR A 10 -5.50 -9.28 13.53
N PHE A 11 -5.89 -9.65 14.74
CA PHE A 11 -6.86 -8.89 15.53
C PHE A 11 -6.42 -7.44 15.79
N GLY A 12 -5.16 -7.22 16.17
CA GLY A 12 -4.63 -5.87 16.36
C GLY A 12 -4.53 -5.08 15.03
N ALA A 13 -4.03 -5.69 13.96
CA ALA A 13 -3.95 -5.07 12.65
C ALA A 13 -5.33 -4.75 12.06
N MET A 14 -6.30 -5.63 12.29
CA MET A 14 -7.70 -5.42 11.91
C MET A 14 -8.32 -4.24 12.67
N SER A 15 -7.96 -4.07 13.95
CA SER A 15 -8.38 -2.91 14.74
C SER A 15 -7.76 -1.61 14.25
N ALA A 16 -6.55 -1.64 13.69
CA ALA A 16 -5.91 -0.48 13.06
C ALA A 16 -6.49 -0.15 11.68
N THR A 17 -7.11 -1.12 10.99
CA THR A 17 -7.71 -0.96 9.66
C THR A 17 -8.88 0.00 9.70
N GLY A 18 -8.77 1.13 9.01
CA GLY A 18 -9.72 2.24 9.06
C GLY A 18 -11.01 2.04 8.26
N GLN A 19 -11.59 0.85 8.33
CA GLN A 19 -12.82 0.45 7.62
C GLN A 19 -13.86 -0.11 8.59
N PRO A 20 -14.27 0.67 9.61
CA PRO A 20 -15.19 0.18 10.64
C PRO A 20 -16.53 -0.23 10.03
N GLY A 21 -17.03 -1.38 10.44
CA GLY A 21 -18.28 -1.93 9.92
C GLY A 21 -18.22 -2.53 8.53
N ASN A 22 -17.04 -2.61 7.93
CA ASN A 22 -16.81 -3.17 6.61
C ASN A 22 -16.14 -4.55 6.67
N GLY A 23 -16.25 -5.30 5.59
CA GLY A 23 -15.85 -6.67 5.31
C GLY A 23 -14.87 -7.36 6.25
N CYS A 24 -13.73 -6.78 6.59
CA CYS A 24 -12.74 -7.45 7.42
C CYS A 24 -13.03 -7.42 8.93
N GLN A 25 -13.88 -6.49 9.39
CA GLN A 25 -14.20 -6.33 10.83
C GLN A 25 -15.57 -6.90 11.20
N VAL A 26 -16.45 -7.14 10.22
CA VAL A 26 -17.81 -7.63 10.48
C VAL A 26 -17.77 -9.03 11.11
N GLY A 27 -18.41 -9.17 12.28
CA GLY A 27 -18.47 -10.43 13.02
C GLY A 27 -17.29 -10.71 13.93
N PHE A 28 -16.26 -9.83 13.98
CA PHE A 28 -15.07 -10.01 14.81
C PHE A 28 -15.03 -9.10 16.05
N GLY A 29 -16.07 -8.27 16.26
CA GLY A 29 -16.10 -7.38 17.42
C GLY A 29 -16.22 -8.11 18.77
N PRO A 30 -15.85 -7.44 19.88
CA PRO A 30 -15.33 -6.08 19.92
C PRO A 30 -13.87 -5.98 19.44
N MET A 31 -13.55 -4.91 18.69
CA MET A 31 -12.18 -4.63 18.28
C MET A 31 -11.33 -4.18 19.48
N THR A 32 -10.00 -4.24 19.32
CA THR A 32 -9.07 -3.71 20.32
C THR A 32 -9.29 -2.19 20.47
N TYR A 33 -9.39 -1.72 21.71
CA TYR A 33 -9.55 -0.30 22.02
C TYR A 33 -8.26 0.49 21.69
N GLY A 34 -8.41 1.82 21.58
CA GLY A 34 -7.30 2.74 21.43
C GLY A 34 -7.00 3.13 19.97
N PHE A 35 -7.87 2.79 19.03
CA PHE A 35 -7.77 3.26 17.64
C PHE A 35 -8.81 4.31 17.32
N SER A 36 -8.38 5.41 16.71
CA SER A 36 -9.22 6.42 16.07
C SER A 36 -8.86 6.56 14.60
N TYR A 37 -9.80 7.03 13.79
CA TYR A 37 -9.66 7.06 12.34
C TYR A 37 -9.93 8.47 11.80
N ALA A 38 -8.99 9.01 11.03
CA ALA A 38 -9.10 10.31 10.36
C ALA A 38 -9.09 10.15 8.83
N PRO A 39 -9.68 11.09 8.07
CA PRO A 39 -9.57 11.08 6.62
C PRO A 39 -8.11 11.13 6.17
N TYR A 40 -7.77 10.34 5.14
CA TYR A 40 -6.43 10.34 4.56
C TYR A 40 -6.16 11.66 3.84
N ASN A 41 -4.91 12.11 3.84
CA ASN A 41 -4.47 13.40 3.30
C ASN A 41 -5.10 14.65 4.00
N ASP A 42 -5.68 14.48 5.19
CA ASP A 42 -6.20 15.57 6.01
C ASP A 42 -5.41 15.66 7.33
N LEU A 43 -4.35 16.47 7.33
CA LEU A 43 -3.46 16.63 8.49
C LEU A 43 -4.20 17.19 9.71
N GLU A 44 -5.10 18.13 9.52
CA GLU A 44 -5.86 18.73 10.63
C GLU A 44 -6.85 17.74 11.25
N ALA A 45 -7.46 16.89 10.44
CA ALA A 45 -8.30 15.82 10.98
C ALA A 45 -7.48 14.82 11.80
N PHE A 46 -6.24 14.50 11.41
CA PHE A 46 -5.33 13.67 12.21
C PHE A 46 -4.97 14.33 13.53
N LYS A 47 -4.61 15.63 13.51
CA LYS A 47 -4.32 16.39 14.73
C LYS A 47 -5.50 16.39 15.70
N ASN A 48 -6.72 16.62 15.17
CA ASN A 48 -7.93 16.66 15.96
C ASN A 48 -8.38 15.29 16.50
N ALA A 49 -7.99 14.19 15.83
CA ALA A 49 -8.27 12.83 16.28
C ALA A 49 -7.32 12.36 17.41
N CYS A 50 -6.21 13.05 17.63
CA CYS A 50 -5.26 12.76 18.70
C CYS A 50 -5.77 13.28 20.04
N THR A 51 -5.44 12.54 21.10
CA THR A 51 -5.69 12.92 22.49
C THR A 51 -4.38 12.90 23.28
N GLU A 52 -4.40 13.28 24.53
CA GLU A 52 -3.25 13.18 25.44
C GLU A 52 -2.73 11.73 25.61
N ASN A 53 -3.57 10.73 25.31
CA ASN A 53 -3.22 9.32 25.38
C ASN A 53 -2.75 8.74 24.04
N THR A 54 -2.69 9.54 22.98
CA THR A 54 -2.23 9.08 21.67
C THR A 54 -0.71 8.94 21.66
N ILE A 55 -0.23 7.74 21.37
CA ILE A 55 1.20 7.43 21.36
C ILE A 55 1.80 7.32 19.96
N ALA A 56 0.97 7.15 18.95
CA ALA A 56 1.46 6.93 17.59
C ALA A 56 0.41 7.26 16.53
N ILE A 57 0.90 7.58 15.34
CA ILE A 57 0.12 7.64 14.08
C ILE A 57 0.64 6.53 13.17
N MET A 58 -0.29 5.75 12.59
CA MET A 58 0.01 4.69 11.63
C MET A 58 -0.73 4.94 10.33
N VAL A 59 -0.02 4.97 9.21
CA VAL A 59 -0.58 5.14 7.86
C VAL A 59 0.20 4.33 6.83
N GLU A 60 -0.42 4.08 5.67
CA GLU A 60 0.26 3.61 4.47
C GLU A 60 0.79 4.84 3.70
N PRO A 61 1.99 4.83 3.10
CA PRO A 61 2.41 5.91 2.20
C PRO A 61 1.55 6.02 0.93
N VAL A 62 0.98 4.90 0.48
CA VAL A 62 -0.08 4.83 -0.53
C VAL A 62 -1.13 3.84 -0.03
N GLN A 63 -2.37 4.26 0.12
CA GLN A 63 -3.46 3.35 0.46
C GLN A 63 -3.73 2.39 -0.70
N GLY A 64 -3.27 1.14 -0.56
CA GLY A 64 -3.41 0.15 -1.62
C GLY A 64 -4.82 -0.41 -1.74
N GLU A 65 -5.38 -0.91 -0.65
CA GLU A 65 -6.73 -1.50 -0.59
C GLU A 65 -7.83 -0.42 -0.58
N GLY A 66 -7.48 0.82 -0.31
CA GLY A 66 -8.39 1.96 -0.34
C GLY A 66 -8.66 2.53 -1.73
N GLY A 67 -7.98 2.08 -2.79
CA GLY A 67 -8.18 2.56 -4.16
C GLY A 67 -6.98 3.26 -4.78
N VAL A 68 -5.78 2.95 -4.30
CA VAL A 68 -4.50 3.55 -4.73
C VAL A 68 -4.50 5.06 -4.54
N HIS A 69 -4.45 5.48 -3.29
CA HIS A 69 -4.34 6.91 -2.94
C HIS A 69 -2.96 7.20 -2.37
N PRO A 70 -2.05 7.86 -3.11
CA PRO A 70 -0.78 8.32 -2.58
C PRO A 70 -0.97 9.41 -1.50
N ALA A 71 -0.10 9.39 -0.50
CA ALA A 71 0.01 10.52 0.42
C ALA A 71 0.46 11.77 -0.35
N THR A 72 -0.06 12.94 0.03
CA THR A 72 0.58 14.17 -0.41
C THR A 72 1.88 14.40 0.37
N PRO A 73 2.90 15.01 -0.25
CA PRO A 73 4.14 15.33 0.47
C PRO A 73 3.91 16.17 1.74
N GLU A 74 2.97 17.11 1.68
CA GLU A 74 2.61 18.00 2.78
C GLU A 74 1.98 17.21 3.93
N PHE A 75 1.12 16.23 3.62
CA PHE A 75 0.47 15.40 4.62
C PHE A 75 1.49 14.54 5.36
N LEU A 76 2.33 13.80 4.65
CA LEU A 76 3.27 12.87 5.29
C LEU A 76 4.38 13.60 6.07
N LYS A 77 4.88 14.73 5.54
CA LYS A 77 5.81 15.61 6.26
C LYS A 77 5.16 16.24 7.49
N GLY A 78 3.93 16.75 7.33
CA GLY A 78 3.17 17.33 8.43
C GLY A 78 2.87 16.31 9.54
N LEU A 79 2.59 15.05 9.22
CA LEU A 79 2.46 13.98 10.22
C LEU A 79 3.78 13.75 10.97
N ARG A 80 4.92 13.74 10.26
CA ARG A 80 6.23 13.58 10.91
C ARG A 80 6.52 14.73 11.88
N GLU A 81 6.36 15.98 11.42
CA GLU A 81 6.55 17.16 12.23
C GLU A 81 5.65 17.18 13.46
N PHE A 82 4.37 16.81 13.28
CA PHE A 82 3.41 16.75 14.37
C PHE A 82 3.74 15.64 15.38
N CYS A 83 4.18 14.46 14.92
CA CYS A 83 4.64 13.40 15.81
C CYS A 83 5.87 13.83 16.61
N ASP A 84 6.82 14.52 15.98
CA ASP A 84 8.03 15.04 16.65
C ASP A 84 7.65 16.09 17.73
N GLU A 85 6.74 17.02 17.38
CA GLU A 85 6.27 18.06 18.33
C GLU A 85 5.59 17.44 19.57
N LYS A 86 4.82 16.38 19.38
CA LYS A 86 4.02 15.75 20.45
C LYS A 86 4.75 14.58 21.15
N GLY A 87 5.94 14.22 20.72
CA GLY A 87 6.64 13.03 21.23
C GLY A 87 5.93 11.72 20.90
N MET A 88 5.20 11.68 19.80
CA MET A 88 4.50 10.48 19.28
C MET A 88 5.35 9.78 18.23
N LEU A 89 5.06 8.50 17.99
CA LEU A 89 5.70 7.71 16.96
C LEU A 89 4.95 7.82 15.62
N LEU A 90 5.70 7.89 14.51
CA LEU A 90 5.17 7.71 13.17
C LEU A 90 5.48 6.29 12.69
N LEU A 91 4.42 5.51 12.44
CA LEU A 91 4.48 4.16 11.89
C LEU A 91 4.05 4.20 10.43
N LEU A 92 4.91 3.71 9.52
CA LEU A 92 4.56 3.57 8.11
C LEU A 92 4.41 2.10 7.75
N ASP A 93 3.22 1.77 7.22
CA ASP A 93 2.93 0.45 6.70
C ASP A 93 3.38 0.37 5.24
N GLU A 94 4.52 -0.27 5.03
CA GLU A 94 5.14 -0.49 3.73
C GLU A 94 4.88 -1.90 3.17
N VAL A 95 3.92 -2.61 3.73
CA VAL A 95 3.60 -3.99 3.34
C VAL A 95 3.19 -4.09 1.87
N GLN A 96 2.57 -3.04 1.30
CA GLN A 96 2.21 -3.01 -0.12
C GLN A 96 3.04 -2.01 -0.94
N THR A 97 3.65 -1.03 -0.30
CA THR A 97 4.32 0.11 -0.95
C THR A 97 5.84 -0.03 -1.03
N GLY A 98 6.43 -0.81 -0.14
CA GLY A 98 7.88 -1.03 -0.08
C GLY A 98 8.42 -1.94 -1.19
N TRP A 99 9.70 -2.20 -1.09
CA TRP A 99 10.45 -3.10 -1.96
C TRP A 99 10.33 -2.71 -3.43
N CYS A 100 10.75 -1.49 -3.74
CA CYS A 100 10.81 -0.89 -5.08
C CYS A 100 9.45 -0.59 -5.74
N ARG A 101 8.33 -1.06 -5.16
CA ARG A 101 6.99 -0.95 -5.78
C ARG A 101 6.62 0.47 -6.20
N THR A 102 6.97 1.46 -5.40
CA THR A 102 6.57 2.87 -5.60
C THR A 102 7.68 3.74 -6.21
N GLY A 103 8.71 3.12 -6.79
CA GLY A 103 9.81 3.85 -7.43
C GLY A 103 10.95 4.24 -6.46
N ALA A 104 10.93 3.71 -5.25
CA ALA A 104 12.03 3.76 -4.29
C ALA A 104 12.06 2.45 -3.50
N VAL A 105 13.17 2.10 -2.86
CA VAL A 105 13.29 0.87 -2.07
C VAL A 105 12.19 0.81 -1.02
N MET A 106 11.97 1.88 -0.27
CA MET A 106 10.81 2.10 0.60
C MET A 106 10.09 3.36 0.17
N SER A 107 8.77 3.34 0.18
CA SER A 107 7.94 4.44 -0.33
C SER A 107 8.18 5.76 0.41
N TYR A 108 8.45 5.71 1.72
CA TYR A 108 8.72 6.91 2.51
C TYR A 108 9.93 7.72 2.01
N MET A 109 10.86 7.07 1.29
CA MET A 109 12.04 7.73 0.71
C MET A 109 11.64 8.74 -0.38
N ASN A 110 10.52 8.50 -1.09
CA ASN A 110 9.99 9.45 -2.08
C ASN A 110 9.56 10.78 -1.44
N TYR A 111 9.25 10.77 -0.15
CA TYR A 111 8.77 11.93 0.60
C TYR A 111 9.86 12.62 1.42
N GLY A 112 11.04 11.99 1.56
CA GLY A 112 12.11 12.45 2.45
C GLY A 112 11.72 12.42 3.93
N VAL A 113 10.77 11.56 4.31
CA VAL A 113 10.29 11.36 5.67
C VAL A 113 10.95 10.12 6.27
N LYS A 114 11.34 10.18 7.54
CA LYS A 114 11.88 9.02 8.27
C LYS A 114 10.90 8.60 9.37
N PRO A 115 10.27 7.42 9.25
CA PRO A 115 9.39 6.89 10.29
C PRO A 115 10.19 6.35 11.48
N ASP A 116 9.50 6.17 12.61
CA ASP A 116 10.06 5.49 13.78
C ASP A 116 9.93 3.96 13.66
N ILE A 117 8.87 3.49 13.01
CA ILE A 117 8.63 2.06 12.74
C ILE A 117 8.16 1.88 11.31
N VAL A 118 8.62 0.82 10.66
CA VAL A 118 8.18 0.37 9.34
C VAL A 118 7.74 -1.09 9.41
N SER A 119 6.56 -1.40 8.91
CA SER A 119 6.11 -2.79 8.71
C SER A 119 6.30 -3.21 7.25
N MET A 120 6.74 -4.44 7.02
CA MET A 120 7.07 -4.97 5.71
C MET A 120 6.60 -6.44 5.59
N ALA A 121 6.14 -6.83 4.41
CA ALA A 121 5.79 -8.21 4.07
C ALA A 121 5.68 -8.36 2.53
N LYS A 122 4.79 -9.21 2.04
CA LYS A 122 4.47 -9.42 0.61
C LYS A 122 5.71 -9.52 -0.28
N GLY A 123 6.06 -8.46 -1.01
CA GLY A 123 7.23 -8.41 -1.89
C GLY A 123 8.55 -8.75 -1.21
N LEU A 124 8.68 -8.53 0.11
CA LEU A 124 9.87 -8.93 0.86
C LEU A 124 10.23 -10.41 0.68
N GLY A 125 9.25 -11.28 0.56
CA GLY A 125 9.46 -12.73 0.60
C GLY A 125 9.71 -13.41 -0.74
N GLY A 126 9.63 -12.70 -1.88
CA GLY A 126 9.76 -13.32 -3.19
C GLY A 126 8.80 -14.51 -3.41
N GLY A 127 7.60 -14.47 -2.82
CA GLY A 127 6.60 -15.54 -2.83
C GLY A 127 6.58 -16.42 -1.58
N MET A 128 7.59 -16.34 -0.69
CA MET A 128 7.60 -17.04 0.59
C MET A 128 6.92 -16.21 1.69
N PRO A 129 6.22 -16.86 2.65
CA PRO A 129 5.57 -16.15 3.75
C PRO A 129 6.61 -15.60 4.72
N ILE A 130 6.69 -14.27 4.81
CA ILE A 130 7.53 -13.54 5.75
C ILE A 130 6.93 -12.17 6.03
N GLY A 131 7.12 -11.67 7.24
CA GLY A 131 6.89 -10.28 7.62
C GLY A 131 8.02 -9.81 8.49
N ALA A 132 8.30 -8.52 8.45
CA ALA A 132 9.32 -7.88 9.26
C ALA A 132 8.85 -6.51 9.73
N ILE A 133 9.41 -6.06 10.85
CA ILE A 133 9.34 -4.67 11.28
C ILE A 133 10.76 -4.16 11.48
N CYS A 134 10.98 -2.90 11.12
CA CYS A 134 12.18 -2.16 11.50
C CYS A 134 11.77 -0.99 12.37
N ALA A 135 12.55 -0.71 13.38
CA ALA A 135 12.33 0.41 14.27
C ALA A 135 13.64 1.19 14.51
N THR A 136 13.52 2.43 14.94
CA THR A 136 14.68 3.17 15.45
C THR A 136 15.27 2.47 16.67
N GLU A 137 16.56 2.70 16.94
CA GLU A 137 17.24 2.08 18.08
C GLU A 137 16.52 2.39 19.41
N GLU A 138 16.01 3.61 19.57
CA GLU A 138 15.28 4.02 20.76
C GLU A 138 13.99 3.21 20.95
N VAL A 139 13.18 3.08 19.90
CA VAL A 139 11.92 2.32 19.94
C VAL A 139 12.19 0.82 20.11
N SER A 140 13.25 0.30 19.51
CA SER A 140 13.61 -1.12 19.58
C SER A 140 13.94 -1.59 21.00
N LYS A 141 14.34 -0.70 21.92
CA LYS A 141 14.57 -1.02 23.33
C LYS A 141 13.34 -1.54 24.07
N ALA A 142 12.14 -1.28 23.56
CA ALA A 142 10.90 -1.85 24.08
C ALA A 142 10.79 -3.37 23.87
N PHE A 143 11.51 -3.93 22.88
CA PHE A 143 11.57 -5.35 22.62
C PHE A 143 12.64 -6.01 23.50
N THR A 144 12.23 -6.50 24.64
CA THR A 144 13.11 -7.24 25.56
C THR A 144 12.91 -8.75 25.39
N PRO A 145 13.89 -9.59 25.81
CA PRO A 145 13.73 -11.04 25.78
C PRO A 145 12.43 -11.50 26.44
N GLY A 146 11.62 -12.25 25.70
CA GLY A 146 10.32 -12.76 26.18
C GLY A 146 9.14 -11.81 26.00
N SER A 147 9.34 -10.57 25.52
CA SER A 147 8.23 -9.62 25.31
C SER A 147 7.33 -10.00 24.14
N HIS A 148 7.84 -10.72 23.16
CA HIS A 148 7.08 -11.26 22.04
C HIS A 148 7.72 -12.53 21.49
N GLY A 149 6.98 -13.28 20.65
CA GLY A 149 7.50 -14.48 20.02
C GLY A 149 6.65 -14.92 18.83
N THR A 150 7.24 -15.75 17.99
CA THR A 150 6.59 -16.36 16.83
C THR A 150 7.23 -17.72 16.55
N THR A 151 6.42 -18.72 16.20
CA THR A 151 6.92 -20.07 15.90
C THR A 151 7.73 -20.10 14.60
N PHE A 152 7.28 -19.39 13.57
CA PHE A 152 7.88 -19.43 12.23
C PHE A 152 8.64 -18.17 11.86
N GLY A 153 8.80 -17.19 12.78
CA GLY A 153 9.58 -15.98 12.52
C GLY A 153 11.05 -16.32 12.31
N GLY A 154 11.66 -15.73 11.30
CA GLY A 154 13.04 -16.01 10.94
C GLY A 154 13.26 -17.40 10.30
N HIS A 155 12.21 -18.01 9.72
CA HIS A 155 12.33 -19.31 9.07
C HIS A 155 13.41 -19.29 7.98
N PRO A 156 14.40 -20.20 7.99
CA PRO A 156 15.57 -20.09 7.13
C PRO A 156 15.25 -20.03 5.63
N ILE A 157 14.27 -20.79 5.14
CA ILE A 157 13.87 -20.77 3.72
C ILE A 157 13.29 -19.41 3.35
N SER A 158 12.38 -18.86 4.18
CA SER A 158 11.79 -17.56 3.94
C SER A 158 12.82 -16.44 3.99
N CYS A 159 13.78 -16.51 4.93
CA CYS A 159 14.86 -15.54 5.02
C CYS A 159 15.82 -15.63 3.82
N ALA A 160 16.13 -16.82 3.35
CA ALA A 160 16.97 -17.01 2.16
C ALA A 160 16.28 -16.47 0.90
N ALA A 161 14.97 -16.72 0.75
CA ALA A 161 14.19 -16.15 -0.35
C ALA A 161 14.12 -14.62 -0.29
N ALA A 162 13.87 -14.07 0.91
CA ALA A 162 13.84 -12.62 1.11
C ALA A 162 15.20 -11.97 0.81
N LEU A 163 16.31 -12.60 1.20
CA LEU A 163 17.65 -12.09 0.89
C LEU A 163 17.89 -12.05 -0.61
N ALA A 164 17.60 -13.15 -1.32
CA ALA A 164 17.75 -13.22 -2.78
C ALA A 164 16.84 -12.20 -3.49
N GLU A 165 15.60 -12.01 -3.01
CA GLU A 165 14.69 -10.99 -3.55
C GLU A 165 15.26 -9.59 -3.39
N VAL A 166 15.71 -9.24 -2.17
CA VAL A 166 16.27 -7.90 -1.88
C VAL A 166 17.53 -7.62 -2.71
N GLU A 167 18.44 -8.60 -2.84
CA GLU A 167 19.63 -8.48 -3.68
C GLU A 167 19.24 -8.21 -5.14
N GLU A 168 18.31 -8.99 -5.70
CA GLU A 168 17.82 -8.82 -7.07
C GLU A 168 17.18 -7.45 -7.31
N LEU A 169 16.35 -6.98 -6.36
CA LEU A 169 15.70 -5.68 -6.44
C LEU A 169 16.71 -4.52 -6.49
N LEU A 170 17.78 -4.62 -5.72
CA LEU A 170 18.81 -3.58 -5.62
C LEU A 170 19.78 -3.65 -6.81
N ASP A 171 20.27 -4.85 -7.16
CA ASP A 171 21.26 -5.04 -8.21
C ASP A 171 20.73 -4.65 -9.59
N LYS A 172 19.43 -4.84 -9.84
CA LYS A 172 18.78 -4.49 -11.12
C LYS A 172 18.11 -3.13 -11.14
N ASP A 173 18.24 -2.33 -10.10
CA ASP A 173 17.53 -1.04 -9.97
C ASP A 173 16.03 -1.13 -10.33
N LEU A 174 15.34 -2.10 -9.73
CA LEU A 174 13.92 -2.28 -10.00
C LEU A 174 13.06 -1.12 -9.48
N ALA A 175 13.58 -0.30 -8.59
CA ALA A 175 12.95 0.97 -8.20
C ALA A 175 12.92 1.95 -9.38
N GLY A 176 14.03 2.11 -10.10
CA GLY A 176 14.11 2.92 -11.31
C GLY A 176 13.17 2.42 -12.40
N ASN A 177 13.12 1.08 -12.63
CA ASN A 177 12.18 0.49 -13.57
C ASN A 177 10.73 0.75 -13.15
N ALA A 178 10.37 0.54 -11.88
CA ALA A 178 9.02 0.76 -11.38
C ALA A 178 8.57 2.21 -11.56
N LYS A 179 9.46 3.18 -11.35
CA LYS A 179 9.17 4.59 -11.59
C LYS A 179 8.92 4.85 -13.07
N LYS A 180 9.91 4.51 -13.93
CA LYS A 180 9.86 4.79 -15.37
C LYS A 180 8.65 4.14 -16.05
N VAL A 181 8.48 2.83 -15.83
CA VAL A 181 7.39 2.07 -16.48
C VAL A 181 6.03 2.40 -15.85
N GLY A 182 5.99 2.74 -14.56
CA GLY A 182 4.78 3.21 -13.89
C GLY A 182 4.27 4.53 -14.47
N ASP A 183 5.15 5.52 -14.67
CA ASP A 183 4.82 6.79 -15.29
C ASP A 183 4.32 6.59 -16.75
N TYR A 184 4.99 5.72 -17.52
CA TYR A 184 4.57 5.34 -18.86
C TYR A 184 3.18 4.68 -18.89
N PHE A 185 2.96 3.71 -18.00
CA PHE A 185 1.70 2.97 -17.92
C PHE A 185 0.53 3.89 -17.56
N ALA A 186 0.70 4.74 -16.55
CA ALA A 186 -0.32 5.70 -16.12
C ALA A 186 -0.71 6.64 -17.28
N ALA A 187 0.26 7.20 -18.00
CA ALA A 187 0.02 8.08 -19.14
C ALA A 187 -0.72 7.40 -20.33
N LYS A 188 -0.63 6.07 -20.43
CA LYS A 188 -1.41 5.29 -21.41
C LYS A 188 -2.84 5.06 -20.91
N LEU A 189 -3.00 4.69 -19.64
CA LEU A 189 -4.29 4.43 -19.02
C LEU A 189 -5.19 5.67 -18.99
N GLU A 190 -4.63 6.86 -18.80
CA GLU A 190 -5.37 8.13 -18.83
C GLU A 190 -6.09 8.40 -20.17
N LYS A 191 -5.66 7.74 -21.24
CA LYS A 191 -6.23 7.90 -22.59
C LYS A 191 -7.37 6.93 -22.90
N LEU A 192 -7.61 5.98 -22.02
CA LEU A 192 -8.66 4.98 -22.23
C LEU A 192 -10.05 5.60 -22.06
N PRO A 193 -11.07 5.08 -22.76
CA PRO A 193 -12.43 5.60 -22.64
C PRO A 193 -12.95 5.40 -21.19
N HIS A 194 -13.83 6.30 -20.76
CA HIS A 194 -14.47 6.28 -19.45
C HIS A 194 -13.52 6.39 -18.24
N VAL A 195 -12.23 6.62 -18.43
CA VAL A 195 -11.29 6.86 -17.34
C VAL A 195 -11.50 8.28 -16.80
N LYS A 196 -11.87 8.37 -15.55
CA LYS A 196 -12.06 9.61 -14.78
C LYS A 196 -10.77 10.08 -14.14
N GLU A 197 -10.00 9.14 -13.58
CA GLU A 197 -8.75 9.43 -12.89
C GLU A 197 -7.80 8.22 -12.90
N VAL A 198 -6.52 8.48 -13.08
CA VAL A 198 -5.45 7.50 -12.85
C VAL A 198 -4.61 7.98 -11.68
N ARG A 199 -4.52 7.16 -10.64
CA ARG A 199 -3.66 7.39 -9.48
C ARG A 199 -2.54 6.38 -9.49
N HIS A 200 -1.30 6.81 -9.31
CA HIS A 200 -0.18 5.88 -9.24
C HIS A 200 0.98 6.41 -8.42
N GLN A 201 1.80 5.48 -7.95
CA GLN A 201 3.16 5.74 -7.51
C GLN A 201 4.00 4.53 -7.89
N GLY A 202 4.93 4.72 -8.82
CA GLY A 202 5.62 3.61 -9.48
C GLY A 202 4.63 2.63 -10.13
N LEU A 203 4.80 1.34 -9.87
CA LEU A 203 3.94 0.25 -10.37
C LEU A 203 2.82 -0.17 -9.40
N LEU A 204 2.39 0.72 -8.55
CA LEU A 204 1.12 0.62 -7.83
C LEU A 204 0.14 1.58 -8.50
N VAL A 205 -0.79 1.04 -9.31
CA VAL A 205 -1.63 1.83 -10.23
C VAL A 205 -3.10 1.55 -9.97
N GLY A 206 -3.89 2.61 -9.81
CA GLY A 206 -5.34 2.59 -9.72
C GLY A 206 -5.96 3.40 -10.84
N VAL A 207 -7.00 2.85 -11.48
CA VAL A 207 -7.80 3.55 -12.49
C VAL A 207 -9.23 3.64 -11.99
N GLU A 208 -9.73 4.85 -11.86
CA GLU A 208 -11.12 5.10 -11.56
C GLU A 208 -11.87 5.43 -12.85
N PHE A 209 -12.92 4.70 -13.11
CA PHE A 209 -13.84 4.94 -14.20
C PHE A 209 -14.96 5.89 -13.78
N ASP A 210 -15.67 6.45 -14.76
CA ASP A 210 -16.91 7.17 -14.51
C ASP A 210 -18.04 6.23 -14.04
N ASP A 211 -19.20 6.80 -13.69
CA ASP A 211 -20.31 6.06 -13.11
C ASP A 211 -20.99 5.07 -14.09
N GLU A 212 -20.64 5.13 -15.39
CA GLU A 212 -21.19 4.25 -16.44
C GLU A 212 -20.48 2.91 -16.48
N ILE A 213 -19.21 2.84 -15.99
CA ILE A 213 -18.37 1.65 -16.07
C ILE A 213 -18.16 1.02 -14.70
N SER A 214 -18.49 -0.27 -14.62
CA SER A 214 -18.22 -1.09 -13.44
C SER A 214 -16.79 -1.66 -13.48
N GLY A 215 -15.95 -1.27 -12.50
CA GLY A 215 -14.62 -1.83 -12.33
C GLY A 215 -14.62 -3.35 -12.10
N VAL A 216 -15.70 -3.88 -11.53
CA VAL A 216 -15.88 -5.34 -11.36
C VAL A 216 -16.09 -6.04 -12.70
N GLU A 217 -16.90 -5.46 -13.59
CA GLU A 217 -17.14 -6.02 -14.92
C GLU A 217 -15.92 -5.87 -15.83
N VAL A 218 -15.19 -4.73 -15.75
CA VAL A 218 -13.89 -4.58 -16.42
C VAL A 218 -12.92 -5.67 -15.97
N LYS A 219 -12.81 -5.93 -14.65
CA LYS A 219 -11.98 -7.01 -14.12
C LYS A 219 -12.36 -8.37 -14.73
N HIS A 220 -13.67 -8.70 -14.86
CA HIS A 220 -14.11 -9.94 -15.45
C HIS A 220 -13.78 -10.00 -16.95
N GLY A 221 -14.02 -8.91 -17.69
CA GLY A 221 -13.65 -8.81 -19.10
C GLY A 221 -12.14 -8.95 -19.34
N CYS A 222 -11.30 -8.43 -18.43
CA CYS A 222 -9.85 -8.62 -18.47
C CYS A 222 -9.47 -10.09 -18.17
N LEU A 223 -10.11 -10.71 -17.19
CA LEU A 223 -9.86 -12.13 -16.86
C LEU A 223 -10.16 -13.06 -18.04
N ASP A 224 -11.26 -12.84 -18.75
CA ASP A 224 -11.62 -13.58 -19.96
C ASP A 224 -10.56 -13.46 -21.07
N ARG A 225 -9.85 -12.32 -21.08
CA ARG A 225 -8.72 -12.00 -21.98
C ARG A 225 -7.35 -12.33 -21.38
N LYS A 226 -7.33 -13.07 -20.24
CA LYS A 226 -6.11 -13.56 -19.56
C LYS A 226 -5.27 -12.47 -18.92
N LEU A 227 -5.84 -11.32 -18.61
CA LEU A 227 -5.21 -10.27 -17.82
C LEU A 227 -5.79 -10.30 -16.39
N LEU A 228 -4.92 -10.51 -15.39
CA LEU A 228 -5.29 -10.52 -13.98
C LEU A 228 -5.14 -9.12 -13.39
N ILE A 229 -6.26 -8.55 -12.96
CA ILE A 229 -6.33 -7.27 -12.24
C ILE A 229 -7.27 -7.40 -11.04
N THR A 230 -7.26 -6.41 -10.16
CA THR A 230 -8.14 -6.38 -8.98
C THR A 230 -9.14 -5.23 -9.12
N ALA A 231 -10.42 -5.46 -8.77
CA ALA A 231 -11.39 -4.39 -8.60
C ALA A 231 -11.45 -3.94 -7.13
N ILE A 232 -11.60 -2.64 -6.91
CA ILE A 232 -11.77 -2.02 -5.59
C ILE A 232 -13.04 -1.16 -5.62
N GLY A 233 -14.02 -1.50 -4.77
CA GLY A 233 -15.32 -0.83 -4.83
C GLY A 233 -16.02 -1.07 -6.16
N ALA A 234 -16.82 -0.09 -6.60
CA ALA A 234 -17.66 -0.21 -7.78
C ALA A 234 -16.94 0.15 -9.09
N HIS A 235 -16.09 1.17 -9.06
CA HIS A 235 -15.59 1.81 -10.29
C HIS A 235 -14.05 1.83 -10.41
N VAL A 236 -13.33 1.26 -9.46
CA VAL A 236 -11.85 1.29 -9.47
C VAL A 236 -11.28 -0.08 -9.82
N ILE A 237 -10.31 -0.11 -10.72
CA ILE A 237 -9.42 -1.26 -10.88
C ILE A 237 -8.03 -0.91 -10.38
N ARG A 238 -7.33 -1.92 -9.82
CA ARG A 238 -5.95 -1.79 -9.36
C ARG A 238 -5.06 -2.79 -10.07
N MET A 239 -3.89 -2.31 -10.47
CA MET A 239 -2.84 -3.11 -11.10
C MET A 239 -1.56 -3.03 -10.28
N ILE A 240 -0.97 -4.19 -10.06
CA ILE A 240 0.28 -4.39 -9.32
C ILE A 240 1.13 -5.40 -10.13
N PRO A 241 1.62 -5.01 -11.32
CA PRO A 241 2.38 -5.92 -12.17
C PRO A 241 3.72 -6.31 -11.53
N PRO A 242 4.40 -7.35 -12.02
CA PRO A 242 5.78 -7.63 -11.64
C PRO A 242 6.67 -6.39 -11.84
N LEU A 243 7.67 -6.21 -10.96
CA LEU A 243 8.57 -5.04 -11.04
C LEU A 243 9.46 -5.02 -12.29
N ILE A 244 9.58 -6.16 -12.97
CA ILE A 244 10.31 -6.33 -14.24
C ILE A 244 9.43 -6.10 -15.47
N VAL A 245 8.18 -5.65 -15.32
CA VAL A 245 7.26 -5.38 -16.44
C VAL A 245 7.88 -4.38 -17.41
N THR A 246 7.66 -4.59 -18.72
CA THR A 246 8.14 -3.71 -19.78
C THR A 246 7.05 -2.77 -20.28
N GLU A 247 7.44 -1.74 -21.05
CA GLU A 247 6.51 -0.82 -21.69
C GLU A 247 5.59 -1.54 -22.69
N GLU A 248 6.12 -2.55 -23.44
CA GLU A 248 5.34 -3.35 -24.37
C GLU A 248 4.27 -4.20 -23.67
N GLN A 249 4.60 -4.75 -22.50
CA GLN A 249 3.63 -5.49 -21.70
C GLN A 249 2.55 -4.56 -21.11
N CYS A 250 2.90 -3.33 -20.79
CA CYS A 250 1.93 -2.31 -20.41
C CYS A 250 1.00 -1.92 -21.58
N ASP A 251 1.52 -1.83 -22.79
CA ASP A 251 0.72 -1.59 -24.00
C ASP A 251 -0.29 -2.73 -24.25
N GLU A 252 0.15 -3.97 -24.10
CA GLU A 252 -0.73 -5.16 -24.18
C GLU A 252 -1.84 -5.09 -23.11
N ALA A 253 -1.48 -4.77 -21.88
CA ALA A 253 -2.46 -4.63 -20.80
C ALA A 253 -3.46 -3.49 -21.07
N CYS A 254 -3.00 -2.34 -21.56
CA CYS A 254 -3.88 -1.23 -21.95
C CYS A 254 -4.87 -1.63 -23.04
N ALA A 255 -4.42 -2.35 -24.07
CA ALA A 255 -5.28 -2.82 -25.15
C ALA A 255 -6.37 -3.77 -24.64
N ILE A 256 -6.01 -4.70 -23.74
CA ILE A 256 -6.96 -5.63 -23.12
C ILE A 256 -7.99 -4.88 -22.26
N ILE A 257 -7.56 -3.90 -21.47
CA ILE A 257 -8.46 -3.08 -20.63
C ILE A 257 -9.41 -2.27 -21.53
N GLU A 258 -8.89 -1.66 -22.58
CA GLU A 258 -9.71 -0.89 -23.54
C GLU A 258 -10.79 -1.75 -24.19
N GLU A 259 -10.45 -2.97 -24.64
CA GLU A 259 -11.42 -3.93 -25.18
C GLU A 259 -12.46 -4.34 -24.13
N ALA A 260 -12.04 -4.55 -22.89
CA ALA A 260 -12.96 -4.91 -21.81
C ALA A 260 -13.95 -3.77 -21.52
N VAL A 261 -13.48 -2.50 -21.50
CA VAL A 261 -14.33 -1.31 -21.33
C VAL A 261 -15.30 -1.18 -22.50
N LYS A 262 -14.82 -1.25 -23.76
CA LYS A 262 -15.65 -1.14 -24.96
C LYS A 262 -16.74 -2.20 -25.06
N ALA A 263 -16.53 -3.37 -24.45
CA ALA A 263 -17.53 -4.43 -24.42
C ALA A 263 -18.69 -4.16 -23.44
N LEU A 264 -18.57 -3.15 -22.57
CA LEU A 264 -19.58 -2.73 -21.60
C LEU A 264 -20.43 -1.53 -22.11
N CYS A 265 -19.96 -0.83 -23.14
CA CYS A 265 -20.65 0.25 -23.81
C CYS A 265 -21.53 -0.28 -24.95
#